data_cdf9d12967f180624a8cd3a3eb3a4df3
#
_entry.id   cdf9d12967f180624a8cd3a3eb3a4df3
#
_cell.length_a   1.000
_cell.length_b   1.000
_cell.length_c   1.000
_cell.angle_alpha   90.00
_cell.angle_beta   90.00
_cell.angle_gamma   90.00
#
_symmetry.space_group_name_H-M   'P 1'
#
loop_
_entity.id
_entity.type
_entity.pdbx_description
1 polymer ?
#
loop_
_entity_poly.entity_id
_entity_poly.type
_entity_poly.pdbx_seq_one_letter_code
_entity_poly.pdbx_strand_id
1 'polypeptide(L)'
;LEFSEITYPDASLGFYVRNDSSEDINVKVEVTSMSGTDGSLMELCFGECYNGISANQSYPSNSFVTIAPNDTQVSSGDHFFNQDPGDGSTPVEYTFRFYMVDGDGNEMASIPELFTELSVGYYYSSTLSVDGFDQIQGTISHLNGRLKIHSEKQYQLNIYDIRGSLIIEKDIQIGDNYINSSIIPNHMYFLNFIQENGTSIFKKIILN
;
A
#
# COMPACT_ATOMS: atom_id res chain seq x y z
N LEU A 1 -5.44 -2.07 3.16
CA LEU A 1 -4.28 -1.57 2.42
C LEU A 1 -3.47 -0.66 3.32
N GLU A 2 -2.19 -0.96 3.51
CA GLU A 2 -1.25 -0.10 4.24
C GLU A 2 -0.40 0.66 3.23
N PHE A 3 -0.17 1.95 3.48
CA PHE A 3 0.60 2.80 2.59
C PHE A 3 1.34 3.90 3.37
N SER A 4 2.48 4.33 2.84
CA SER A 4 3.37 5.33 3.46
C SER A 4 3.37 6.66 2.71
N GLU A 5 2.93 6.65 1.47
CA GLU A 5 2.84 7.83 0.62
C GLU A 5 1.43 7.95 0.05
N ILE A 6 0.87 9.16 0.11
CA ILE A 6 -0.46 9.47 -0.45
C ILE A 6 -0.29 9.77 -1.95
N THR A 7 0.22 8.77 -2.68
CA THR A 7 0.50 8.88 -4.11
C THR A 7 -0.08 7.68 -4.85
N TYR A 8 -0.35 7.87 -6.15
CA TYR A 8 -0.67 6.77 -7.03
C TYR A 8 0.65 6.09 -7.51
N PRO A 9 0.77 4.74 -7.47
CA PRO A 9 -0.28 3.76 -7.15
C PRO A 9 -0.32 3.30 -5.68
N ASP A 10 0.51 3.82 -4.76
CA ASP A 10 0.71 3.25 -3.42
C ASP A 10 -0.58 3.22 -2.59
N ALA A 11 -1.36 4.29 -2.60
CA ALA A 11 -2.66 4.39 -1.92
C ALA A 11 -3.84 3.98 -2.83
N SER A 12 -3.58 3.22 -3.90
CA SER A 12 -4.59 2.80 -4.87
C SER A 12 -4.82 1.29 -4.83
N LEU A 13 -6.08 0.90 -4.97
CA LEU A 13 -6.53 -0.48 -5.12
C LEU A 13 -7.22 -0.64 -6.48
N GLY A 14 -6.56 -1.29 -7.43
CA GLY A 14 -7.19 -1.71 -8.69
C GLY A 14 -8.16 -2.86 -8.48
N PHE A 15 -9.28 -2.85 -9.18
CA PHE A 15 -10.28 -3.92 -9.14
C PHE A 15 -10.82 -4.24 -10.53
N TYR A 16 -11.48 -5.40 -10.64
CA TYR A 16 -12.10 -5.87 -11.89
C TYR A 16 -13.46 -6.45 -11.58
N VAL A 17 -14.45 -6.10 -12.39
CA VAL A 17 -15.80 -6.69 -12.34
C VAL A 17 -15.96 -7.63 -13.54
N ARG A 18 -16.32 -8.89 -13.27
CA ARG A 18 -16.49 -9.92 -14.28
C ARG A 18 -17.94 -10.31 -14.42
N ASN A 19 -18.39 -10.48 -15.65
CA ASN A 19 -19.68 -11.04 -16.00
C ASN A 19 -19.51 -12.51 -16.39
N ASP A 20 -19.98 -13.42 -15.55
CA ASP A 20 -19.96 -14.88 -15.83
C ASP A 20 -21.26 -15.38 -16.47
N SER A 21 -22.20 -14.47 -16.80
CA SER A 21 -23.47 -14.82 -17.43
C SER A 21 -23.36 -14.91 -18.96
N SER A 22 -24.42 -15.36 -19.61
CA SER A 22 -24.53 -15.45 -21.08
C SER A 22 -25.13 -14.19 -21.73
N GLU A 23 -25.45 -13.15 -20.95
CA GLU A 23 -26.06 -11.90 -21.41
C GLU A 23 -25.26 -10.69 -20.91
N ASP A 24 -25.45 -9.53 -21.59
CA ASP A 24 -24.89 -8.28 -21.09
C ASP A 24 -25.47 -7.94 -19.70
N ILE A 25 -24.61 -7.46 -18.80
CA ILE A 25 -25.03 -6.93 -17.51
C ILE A 25 -24.67 -5.45 -17.40
N ASN A 26 -25.54 -4.68 -16.75
CA ASN A 26 -25.27 -3.29 -16.41
C ASN A 26 -25.00 -3.21 -14.91
N VAL A 27 -23.89 -2.59 -14.53
CA VAL A 27 -23.40 -2.58 -13.15
C VAL A 27 -23.16 -1.15 -12.68
N LYS A 28 -23.48 -0.91 -11.42
CA LYS A 28 -23.10 0.29 -10.65
C LYS A 28 -22.39 -0.12 -9.37
N VAL A 29 -21.62 0.80 -8.80
CA VAL A 29 -21.03 0.67 -7.47
C VAL A 29 -21.62 1.71 -6.53
N GLU A 30 -22.15 1.28 -5.39
CA GLU A 30 -22.64 2.14 -4.32
C GLU A 30 -21.63 2.21 -3.18
N VAL A 31 -21.46 3.37 -2.60
CA VAL A 31 -20.75 3.56 -1.33
C VAL A 31 -21.73 3.33 -0.19
N THR A 32 -21.74 2.15 0.40
CA THR A 32 -22.71 1.81 1.45
C THR A 32 -22.35 2.37 2.81
N SER A 33 -21.03 2.46 3.11
CA SER A 33 -20.56 3.10 4.35
C SER A 33 -19.15 3.67 4.21
N MET A 34 -18.83 4.62 5.06
CA MET A 34 -17.49 5.20 5.23
C MET A 34 -17.22 5.41 6.72
N SER A 35 -15.97 5.28 7.14
CA SER A 35 -15.52 5.49 8.51
C SER A 35 -14.14 6.16 8.50
N GLY A 36 -13.93 7.11 9.40
CA GLY A 36 -12.67 7.86 9.52
C GLY A 36 -12.41 8.88 8.39
N THR A 37 -13.41 9.14 7.55
CA THR A 37 -13.33 10.04 6.39
C THR A 37 -14.70 10.62 6.04
N ASP A 38 -14.71 11.75 5.31
CA ASP A 38 -15.93 12.30 4.69
C ASP A 38 -16.05 11.95 3.19
N GLY A 39 -15.06 11.21 2.66
CA GLY A 39 -15.02 10.76 1.27
C GLY A 39 -14.53 11.80 0.27
N SER A 40 -14.28 13.04 0.67
CA SER A 40 -13.88 14.14 -0.23
C SER A 40 -12.51 13.91 -0.90
N LEU A 41 -11.66 13.08 -0.29
CA LEU A 41 -10.31 12.75 -0.75
C LEU A 41 -10.21 11.34 -1.34
N MET A 42 -11.32 10.71 -1.72
CA MET A 42 -11.33 9.43 -2.44
C MET A 42 -11.56 9.69 -3.93
N GLU A 43 -10.70 9.12 -4.78
CA GLU A 43 -10.98 8.96 -6.20
C GLU A 43 -11.53 7.57 -6.45
N LEU A 44 -12.70 7.50 -7.08
CA LEU A 44 -13.33 6.27 -7.52
C LEU A 44 -13.42 6.29 -9.04
N CYS A 45 -12.77 5.33 -9.69
CA CYS A 45 -12.90 5.10 -11.12
C CYS A 45 -13.58 3.77 -11.37
N PHE A 46 -14.74 3.79 -12.02
CA PHE A 46 -15.48 2.64 -12.55
C PHE A 46 -16.18 3.06 -13.85
N GLY A 47 -15.49 2.81 -14.97
CA GLY A 47 -15.90 3.34 -16.28
C GLY A 47 -15.73 4.85 -16.40
N GLU A 48 -16.08 5.61 -15.38
CA GLU A 48 -15.86 7.05 -15.20
C GLU A 48 -15.14 7.30 -13.88
N CYS A 49 -14.40 8.40 -13.76
CA CYS A 49 -13.70 8.77 -12.53
C CYS A 49 -14.38 9.90 -11.80
N TYR A 50 -14.47 9.77 -10.49
CA TYR A 50 -15.07 10.74 -9.56
C TYR A 50 -14.07 11.11 -8.49
N ASN A 51 -13.80 12.42 -8.35
CA ASN A 51 -13.00 12.96 -7.25
C ASN A 51 -13.95 13.41 -6.14
N GLY A 52 -13.87 12.72 -5.01
CA GLY A 52 -14.83 12.83 -3.91
C GLY A 52 -16.06 11.95 -4.12
N ILE A 53 -16.35 11.15 -3.10
CA ILE A 53 -17.50 10.25 -3.05
C ILE A 53 -18.33 10.52 -1.80
N SER A 54 -19.57 10.01 -1.76
CA SER A 54 -20.45 10.18 -0.61
C SER A 54 -21.17 8.89 -0.27
N ALA A 55 -21.42 8.66 1.00
CA ALA A 55 -22.18 7.50 1.45
C ALA A 55 -23.60 7.51 0.87
N ASN A 56 -24.11 6.33 0.56
CA ASN A 56 -25.41 6.08 -0.08
C ASN A 56 -25.55 6.72 -1.47
N GLN A 57 -24.42 6.92 -2.17
CA GLN A 57 -24.41 7.35 -3.56
C GLN A 57 -23.84 6.25 -4.46
N SER A 58 -24.38 6.17 -5.66
CA SER A 58 -23.99 5.18 -6.67
C SER A 58 -23.25 5.79 -7.84
N TYR A 59 -22.27 5.07 -8.33
CA TYR A 59 -21.39 5.47 -9.42
C TYR A 59 -21.35 4.39 -10.53
N PRO A 60 -21.25 4.77 -11.81
CA PRO A 60 -21.35 6.14 -12.33
C PRO A 60 -22.69 6.79 -11.94
N SER A 61 -22.70 8.12 -11.65
CA SER A 61 -23.89 8.78 -11.10
C SER A 61 -25.05 8.89 -12.09
N ASN A 62 -24.77 9.09 -13.38
CA ASN A 62 -25.77 9.30 -14.43
C ASN A 62 -25.78 8.21 -15.51
N SER A 63 -24.99 7.17 -15.36
CA SER A 63 -24.84 6.06 -16.32
C SER A 63 -24.66 4.74 -15.56
N PHE A 64 -24.29 3.70 -16.26
CA PHE A 64 -23.85 2.42 -15.71
C PHE A 64 -22.75 1.84 -16.60
N VAL A 65 -22.03 0.85 -16.10
CA VAL A 65 -21.02 0.12 -16.86
C VAL A 65 -21.64 -1.14 -17.42
N THR A 66 -21.63 -1.32 -18.74
CA THR A 66 -22.11 -2.54 -19.40
C THR A 66 -20.94 -3.49 -19.61
N ILE A 67 -21.09 -4.74 -19.17
CA ILE A 67 -20.09 -5.80 -19.28
C ILE A 67 -20.67 -6.92 -20.13
N ALA A 68 -19.99 -7.25 -21.25
CA ALA A 68 -20.43 -8.28 -22.19
C ALA A 68 -20.40 -9.69 -21.55
N PRO A 69 -21.09 -10.67 -22.14
CA PRO A 69 -21.13 -12.05 -21.64
C PRO A 69 -19.73 -12.67 -21.53
N ASN A 70 -19.46 -13.32 -20.41
CA ASN A 70 -18.19 -13.98 -20.11
C ASN A 70 -16.95 -13.06 -20.21
N ASP A 71 -17.16 -11.76 -20.10
CA ASP A 71 -16.11 -10.74 -20.19
C ASP A 71 -15.83 -10.10 -18.81
N THR A 72 -14.72 -9.38 -18.76
CA THR A 72 -14.31 -8.63 -17.57
C THR A 72 -14.23 -7.15 -17.95
N GLN A 73 -14.79 -6.30 -17.08
CA GLN A 73 -14.56 -4.86 -17.21
C GLN A 73 -13.07 -4.58 -17.10
N VAL A 74 -12.47 -4.24 -18.23
CA VAL A 74 -11.03 -3.93 -18.36
C VAL A 74 -10.90 -2.46 -18.76
N SER A 75 -11.57 -1.57 -18.07
CA SER A 75 -11.14 -0.18 -18.18
C SER A 75 -9.75 -0.10 -17.57
N SER A 76 -8.77 0.30 -18.36
CA SER A 76 -7.42 0.53 -17.85
C SER A 76 -7.50 1.68 -16.86
N GLY A 77 -7.65 1.38 -15.58
CA GLY A 77 -7.70 2.39 -14.56
C GLY A 77 -8.89 2.31 -13.59
N ASP A 78 -9.74 1.28 -13.62
CA ASP A 78 -10.75 1.10 -12.58
C ASP A 78 -10.06 0.86 -11.24
N HIS A 79 -10.28 1.76 -10.28
CA HIS A 79 -9.58 1.75 -9.01
C HIS A 79 -10.29 2.58 -7.92
N PHE A 80 -9.91 2.32 -6.69
CA PHE A 80 -10.14 3.17 -5.54
C PHE A 80 -8.79 3.79 -5.13
N PHE A 81 -8.65 5.10 -5.19
CA PHE A 81 -7.46 5.81 -4.77
C PHE A 81 -7.77 6.72 -3.60
N ASN A 82 -7.32 6.33 -2.41
CA ASN A 82 -7.54 7.08 -1.20
C ASN A 82 -6.40 8.09 -0.97
N GLN A 83 -6.75 9.37 -0.88
CA GLN A 83 -5.85 10.47 -0.58
C GLN A 83 -6.04 11.01 0.85
N ASP A 84 -6.90 10.36 1.64
CA ASP A 84 -7.14 10.71 3.04
C ASP A 84 -6.17 9.97 3.95
N PRO A 85 -5.28 10.66 4.69
CA PRO A 85 -4.38 10.01 5.64
C PRO A 85 -5.10 9.50 6.89
N GLY A 86 -6.36 9.89 7.10
CA GLY A 86 -7.05 9.67 8.36
C GLY A 86 -6.38 10.35 9.55
N ASP A 87 -6.54 9.78 10.72
CA ASP A 87 -5.95 10.26 11.97
C ASP A 87 -4.59 9.61 12.31
N GLY A 88 -4.11 8.69 11.46
CA GLY A 88 -2.86 7.94 11.64
C GLY A 88 -2.92 6.84 12.72
N SER A 89 -4.07 6.65 13.37
CA SER A 89 -4.26 5.64 14.43
C SER A 89 -5.28 4.57 14.07
N THR A 90 -6.28 4.95 13.28
CA THR A 90 -7.36 4.08 12.79
C THR A 90 -7.40 4.07 11.28
N PRO A 91 -7.76 2.94 10.65
CA PRO A 91 -7.95 2.90 9.20
C PRO A 91 -9.05 3.85 8.75
N VAL A 92 -8.88 4.43 7.57
CA VAL A 92 -9.98 5.01 6.79
C VAL A 92 -10.66 3.86 6.07
N GLU A 93 -11.95 3.65 6.31
CA GLU A 93 -12.67 2.50 5.79
C GLU A 93 -13.80 2.90 4.85
N TYR A 94 -13.94 2.15 3.77
CA TYR A 94 -15.03 2.26 2.81
C TYR A 94 -15.65 0.89 2.58
N THR A 95 -16.97 0.84 2.45
CA THR A 95 -17.68 -0.35 1.98
C THR A 95 -18.40 -0.01 0.69
N PHE A 96 -18.14 -0.80 -0.33
CA PHE A 96 -18.68 -0.68 -1.66
C PHE A 96 -19.59 -1.88 -1.96
N ARG A 97 -20.72 -1.64 -2.64
CA ARG A 97 -21.62 -2.67 -3.14
C ARG A 97 -21.71 -2.55 -4.66
N PHE A 98 -21.29 -3.58 -5.38
CA PHE A 98 -21.50 -3.70 -6.81
C PHE A 98 -22.83 -4.40 -7.04
N TYR A 99 -23.68 -3.82 -7.86
CA TYR A 99 -25.02 -4.35 -8.10
C TYR A 99 -25.47 -4.13 -9.55
N MET A 100 -26.39 -4.98 -10.00
CA MET A 100 -26.93 -4.91 -11.36
C MET A 100 -28.08 -3.93 -11.45
N VAL A 101 -28.16 -3.24 -12.59
CA VAL A 101 -29.26 -2.33 -12.94
C VAL A 101 -29.89 -2.72 -14.28
N ASP A 102 -31.13 -2.34 -14.48
CA ASP A 102 -31.85 -2.46 -15.77
C ASP A 102 -31.36 -1.41 -16.79
N GLY A 103 -31.93 -1.41 -17.99
CA GLY A 103 -31.58 -0.46 -19.06
C GLY A 103 -31.91 1.00 -18.74
N ASP A 104 -32.72 1.26 -17.73
CA ASP A 104 -33.08 2.59 -17.24
C ASP A 104 -32.24 3.02 -16.03
N GLY A 105 -31.36 2.13 -15.56
CA GLY A 105 -30.46 2.37 -14.43
C GLY A 105 -31.06 2.12 -13.05
N ASN A 106 -32.25 1.47 -12.99
CA ASN A 106 -32.88 1.08 -11.72
C ASN A 106 -32.26 -0.23 -11.22
N GLU A 107 -32.11 -0.34 -9.91
CA GLU A 107 -31.58 -1.59 -9.31
C GLU A 107 -32.56 -2.76 -9.65
N MET A 108 -31.96 -3.84 -10.13
CA MET A 108 -32.66 -5.08 -10.39
C MET A 108 -32.94 -5.78 -9.07
N ALA A 109 -34.18 -5.62 -8.58
CA ALA A 109 -34.59 -6.05 -7.25
C ALA A 109 -34.37 -7.54 -6.99
N SER A 110 -33.73 -7.84 -5.88
CA SER A 110 -33.90 -9.02 -5.02
C SER A 110 -33.45 -10.39 -5.52
N ILE A 111 -32.31 -10.49 -6.20
CA ILE A 111 -31.56 -11.74 -6.20
C ILE A 111 -30.28 -11.48 -5.40
N PRO A 112 -30.10 -12.08 -4.21
CA PRO A 112 -28.92 -11.85 -3.38
C PRO A 112 -27.58 -12.17 -4.08
N GLU A 113 -27.65 -12.94 -5.15
CA GLU A 113 -26.49 -13.33 -5.99
C GLU A 113 -26.11 -12.26 -7.03
N LEU A 114 -26.87 -11.16 -7.16
CA LEU A 114 -26.64 -10.08 -8.13
C LEU A 114 -25.84 -8.89 -7.57
N PHE A 115 -25.30 -9.01 -6.38
CA PHE A 115 -24.42 -7.98 -5.83
C PHE A 115 -23.22 -8.58 -5.13
N THR A 116 -22.12 -7.82 -5.12
CA THR A 116 -20.92 -8.17 -4.38
C THR A 116 -20.56 -6.99 -3.48
N GLU A 117 -20.32 -7.28 -2.21
CA GLU A 117 -19.85 -6.30 -1.24
C GLU A 117 -18.32 -6.38 -1.11
N LEU A 118 -17.67 -5.26 -1.09
CA LEU A 118 -16.22 -5.11 -0.92
C LEU A 118 -15.95 -4.07 0.15
N SER A 119 -15.33 -4.49 1.26
CA SER A 119 -14.84 -3.57 2.28
C SER A 119 -13.34 -3.34 2.10
N VAL A 120 -12.94 -2.08 2.09
CA VAL A 120 -11.54 -1.68 1.92
C VAL A 120 -11.15 -0.75 3.06
N GLY A 121 -10.14 -1.16 3.82
CA GLY A 121 -9.50 -0.32 4.83
C GLY A 121 -8.18 0.23 4.30
N TYR A 122 -7.97 1.53 4.45
CA TYR A 122 -6.73 2.23 4.16
C TYR A 122 -6.09 2.68 5.45
N TYR A 123 -4.89 2.21 5.71
CA TYR A 123 -4.11 2.60 6.86
C TYR A 123 -2.86 3.36 6.40
N TYR A 124 -2.88 4.67 6.62
CA TYR A 124 -1.71 5.51 6.36
C TYR A 124 -0.78 5.49 7.58
N SER A 125 0.48 5.20 7.33
CA SER A 125 1.51 5.31 8.35
C SER A 125 2.77 5.94 7.74
N SER A 126 3.04 7.16 8.13
CA SER A 126 4.29 7.83 7.74
C SER A 126 5.54 7.09 8.22
N THR A 127 5.39 6.14 9.17
CA THR A 127 6.49 5.30 9.65
C THR A 127 6.69 4.02 8.85
N LEU A 128 5.72 3.63 7.98
CA LEU A 128 5.93 2.60 6.96
C LEU A 128 6.79 3.14 5.79
N SER A 129 6.86 4.45 5.65
CA SER A 129 7.82 5.09 4.77
C SER A 129 9.23 4.74 5.27
N VAL A 130 10.05 4.35 4.32
CA VAL A 130 11.46 4.00 4.49
C VAL A 130 12.30 5.22 4.94
N ASP A 131 11.67 6.31 5.39
CA ASP A 131 12.30 7.52 5.92
C ASP A 131 13.22 7.24 7.12
N GLY A 132 12.99 6.10 7.82
CA GLY A 132 13.96 5.60 8.79
C GLY A 132 15.28 5.11 8.18
N PHE A 133 15.34 4.85 6.87
CA PHE A 133 16.57 4.38 6.22
C PHE A 133 17.59 5.49 5.94
N ASP A 134 17.17 6.74 5.84
CA ASP A 134 18.06 7.86 5.54
C ASP A 134 18.58 8.60 6.78
N GLN A 135 18.14 8.23 7.97
CA GLN A 135 18.50 8.92 9.22
C GLN A 135 19.71 8.35 9.97
N ILE A 136 20.49 7.46 9.37
CA ILE A 136 21.82 7.23 9.90
C ILE A 136 22.65 8.49 9.64
N GLN A 137 22.95 9.22 10.71
CA GLN A 137 23.92 10.32 10.61
C GLN A 137 25.28 9.71 10.31
N GLY A 138 25.59 9.57 9.00
CA GLY A 138 26.80 8.90 8.54
C GLY A 138 26.68 8.32 7.13
N THR A 139 27.69 7.59 6.72
CA THR A 139 27.76 6.94 5.40
C THR A 139 28.10 5.47 5.51
N ILE A 140 27.58 4.66 4.60
CA ILE A 140 27.90 3.25 4.49
C ILE A 140 28.48 3.01 3.10
N SER A 141 29.65 2.38 3.04
CA SER A 141 30.30 1.97 1.79
C SER A 141 30.86 0.55 1.91
N HIS A 142 30.87 -0.17 0.79
CA HIS A 142 31.48 -1.50 0.71
C HIS A 142 32.62 -1.46 -0.29
N LEU A 143 33.83 -1.83 0.15
CA LEU A 143 35.01 -1.87 -0.68
C LEU A 143 35.96 -2.97 -0.21
N ASN A 144 36.48 -3.78 -1.14
CA ASN A 144 37.51 -4.80 -0.91
C ASN A 144 37.13 -5.79 0.22
N GLY A 145 35.92 -6.27 0.27
CA GLY A 145 35.44 -7.22 1.28
C GLY A 145 35.29 -6.62 2.68
N ARG A 146 35.20 -5.31 2.79
CA ARG A 146 34.96 -4.59 4.04
C ARG A 146 33.75 -3.64 3.90
N LEU A 147 32.88 -3.72 4.87
CA LEU A 147 31.83 -2.73 5.04
C LEU A 147 32.38 -1.63 5.94
N LYS A 148 32.52 -0.42 5.41
CA LYS A 148 32.91 0.77 6.15
C LYS A 148 31.64 1.54 6.53
N ILE A 149 31.49 1.84 7.80
CA ILE A 149 30.40 2.65 8.36
C ILE A 149 31.04 3.86 9.04
N HIS A 150 30.87 5.04 8.45
CA HIS A 150 31.17 6.28 9.15
C HIS A 150 29.93 6.72 9.91
N SER A 151 30.03 6.95 11.20
CA SER A 151 28.91 7.29 12.05
C SER A 151 29.18 8.53 12.87
N GLU A 152 28.18 9.39 12.98
CA GLU A 152 28.21 10.59 13.84
C GLU A 152 27.63 10.33 15.24
N LYS A 153 27.04 9.13 15.44
CA LYS A 153 26.47 8.68 16.72
C LYS A 153 26.88 7.24 17.03
N GLN A 154 26.69 6.83 18.28
CA GLN A 154 26.86 5.44 18.70
C GLN A 154 25.57 4.65 18.40
N TYR A 155 25.75 3.41 17.93
CA TYR A 155 24.67 2.46 17.67
C TYR A 155 25.11 1.04 18.06
N GLN A 156 24.16 0.21 18.43
CA GLN A 156 24.31 -1.24 18.33
C GLN A 156 23.82 -1.63 16.92
N LEU A 157 24.68 -2.28 16.14
CA LEU A 157 24.36 -2.75 14.79
C LEU A 157 24.11 -4.25 14.80
N ASN A 158 22.95 -4.64 14.29
CA ASN A 158 22.59 -6.01 13.99
C ASN A 158 22.43 -6.17 12.47
N ILE A 159 23.12 -7.17 11.88
CA ILE A 159 23.02 -7.49 10.45
C ILE A 159 22.26 -8.81 10.30
N TYR A 160 21.20 -8.79 9.51
CA TYR A 160 20.32 -9.94 9.26
C TYR A 160 20.38 -10.36 7.78
N ASP A 161 20.27 -11.66 7.53
CA ASP A 161 20.02 -12.19 6.18
C ASP A 161 18.56 -11.98 5.75
N ILE A 162 18.24 -12.34 4.50
CA ILE A 162 16.87 -12.22 3.93
C ILE A 162 15.84 -13.09 4.63
N ARG A 163 16.24 -14.04 5.49
CA ARG A 163 15.35 -14.90 6.28
C ARG A 163 15.15 -14.37 7.70
N GLY A 164 15.77 -13.22 8.02
CA GLY A 164 15.74 -12.64 9.36
C GLY A 164 16.72 -13.26 10.36
N SER A 165 17.66 -14.11 9.91
CA SER A 165 18.68 -14.67 10.79
C SER A 165 19.74 -13.63 11.12
N LEU A 166 20.04 -13.44 12.39
CA LEU A 166 21.12 -12.54 12.85
C LEU A 166 22.48 -13.13 12.43
N ILE A 167 23.25 -12.37 11.66
CA ILE A 167 24.56 -12.77 11.13
C ILE A 167 25.71 -12.10 11.90
N ILE A 168 25.58 -10.82 12.19
CA ILE A 168 26.58 -10.01 12.89
C ILE A 168 25.88 -9.10 13.89
N GLU A 169 26.46 -9.00 15.07
CA GLU A 169 26.16 -7.99 16.08
C GLU A 169 27.43 -7.23 16.41
N LYS A 170 27.37 -5.90 16.40
CA LYS A 170 28.54 -5.04 16.64
C LYS A 170 28.16 -3.66 17.13
N ASP A 171 28.94 -3.14 18.10
CA ASP A 171 28.87 -1.75 18.50
C ASP A 171 29.55 -0.85 17.47
N ILE A 172 28.85 0.18 17.03
CA ILE A 172 29.31 1.22 16.12
C ILE A 172 29.63 2.46 16.96
N GLN A 173 30.90 2.88 16.89
CA GLN A 173 31.37 4.07 17.55
C GLN A 173 31.30 5.29 16.62
N ILE A 174 31.36 6.49 17.19
CA ILE A 174 31.51 7.72 16.40
C ILE A 174 32.81 7.64 15.58
N GLY A 175 32.71 8.00 14.30
CA GLY A 175 33.80 7.94 13.33
C GLY A 175 33.73 6.67 12.45
N ASP A 176 34.90 6.21 11.95
CA ASP A 176 34.98 5.13 10.99
C ASP A 176 35.01 3.75 11.67
N ASN A 177 34.03 2.92 11.32
CA ASN A 177 33.92 1.52 11.77
C ASN A 177 34.09 0.58 10.57
N TYR A 178 34.75 -0.56 10.78
CA TYR A 178 34.98 -1.55 9.74
C TYR A 178 34.44 -2.92 10.15
N ILE A 179 33.68 -3.54 9.24
CA ILE A 179 33.19 -4.90 9.38
C ILE A 179 33.76 -5.74 8.25
N ASN A 180 34.36 -6.86 8.59
CA ASN A 180 34.87 -7.80 7.59
C ASN A 180 33.69 -8.51 6.94
N SER A 181 33.36 -8.14 5.70
CA SER A 181 32.27 -8.74 4.93
C SER A 181 32.74 -9.95 4.10
N SER A 182 34.04 -10.27 4.09
CA SER A 182 34.53 -11.46 3.39
C SER A 182 34.06 -12.78 4.02
N ILE A 183 33.54 -12.73 5.25
CA ILE A 183 33.01 -13.90 5.97
C ILE A 183 31.51 -14.15 5.72
N ILE A 184 30.84 -13.22 5.02
CA ILE A 184 29.42 -13.35 4.68
C ILE A 184 29.26 -13.42 3.16
N PRO A 185 28.38 -14.29 2.65
CA PRO A 185 28.14 -14.43 1.20
C PRO A 185 27.70 -13.12 0.53
N ASN A 186 27.94 -13.00 -0.77
CA ASN A 186 27.47 -11.88 -1.59
C ASN A 186 25.94 -12.00 -1.77
N HIS A 187 25.18 -11.30 -0.95
CA HIS A 187 23.73 -11.31 -0.94
C HIS A 187 23.16 -9.98 -0.42
N MET A 188 21.84 -9.93 -0.30
CA MET A 188 21.13 -8.83 0.35
C MET A 188 21.12 -9.04 1.87
N TYR A 189 21.35 -7.95 2.62
CA TYR A 189 21.30 -7.91 4.07
C TYR A 189 20.53 -6.72 4.57
N PHE A 190 19.95 -6.87 5.76
CA PHE A 190 19.31 -5.79 6.49
C PHE A 190 20.16 -5.41 7.70
N LEU A 191 20.52 -4.15 7.78
CA LEU A 191 21.24 -3.54 8.88
C LEU A 191 20.25 -2.85 9.80
N ASN A 192 20.22 -3.22 11.07
CA ASN A 192 19.43 -2.55 12.10
C ASN A 192 20.39 -1.81 13.04
N PHE A 193 20.31 -0.49 13.05
CA PHE A 193 21.05 0.38 13.95
C PHE A 193 20.16 0.77 15.11
N ILE A 194 20.50 0.33 16.31
CA ILE A 194 19.73 0.56 17.53
C ILE A 194 20.44 1.66 18.33
N GLN A 195 19.72 2.73 18.63
CA GLN A 195 20.20 3.81 19.49
C GLN A 195 20.06 3.43 20.97
N GLU A 196 20.75 4.15 21.84
CA GLU A 196 20.70 3.94 23.30
C GLU A 196 19.27 4.11 23.87
N ASN A 197 18.43 4.93 23.23
CA ASN A 197 17.03 5.12 23.60
C ASN A 197 16.08 4.01 23.09
N GLY A 198 16.63 2.98 22.42
CA GLY A 198 15.87 1.86 21.84
C GLY A 198 15.29 2.12 20.45
N THR A 199 15.47 3.32 19.88
CA THR A 199 15.04 3.61 18.50
C THR A 199 15.87 2.80 17.50
N SER A 200 15.21 2.15 16.56
CA SER A 200 15.82 1.33 15.52
C SER A 200 15.75 2.01 14.15
N ILE A 201 16.87 1.95 13.41
CA ILE A 201 16.99 2.45 12.04
C ILE A 201 17.44 1.27 11.17
N PHE A 202 16.67 0.96 10.13
CA PHE A 202 16.97 -0.14 9.22
C PHE A 202 17.58 0.36 7.91
N LYS A 203 18.54 -0.37 7.38
CA LYS A 203 19.11 -0.14 6.04
C LYS A 203 19.31 -1.45 5.29
N LYS A 204 18.87 -1.48 4.04
CA LYS A 204 19.13 -2.59 3.12
C LYS A 204 20.46 -2.35 2.41
N ILE A 205 21.32 -3.37 2.34
CA ILE A 205 22.53 -3.37 1.53
C ILE A 205 22.61 -4.62 0.65
N ILE A 206 23.32 -4.49 -0.46
CA ILE A 206 23.69 -5.61 -1.33
C ILE A 206 25.21 -5.67 -1.34
N LEU A 207 25.77 -6.80 -0.92
CA LEU A 207 27.19 -7.08 -1.03
C LEU A 207 27.45 -7.83 -2.34
N ASN A 208 28.37 -7.33 -3.14
CA ASN A 208 28.79 -7.88 -4.44
C ASN A 208 30.25 -8.33 -4.37
#